data_e1caddc6e886e2f618b85bc211bfa9fd
#
_entry.id   e1caddc6e886e2f618b85bc211bfa9fd
#
_cell.length_a   1.000
_cell.length_b   1.000
_cell.length_c   1.000
_cell.angle_alpha   90.00
_cell.angle_beta   90.00
_cell.angle_gamma   90.00
#
_symmetry.space_group_name_H-M   'P 1'
#
loop_
_entity.id
_entity.type
_entity.pdbx_description
1 polymer ?
#
loop_
_entity_poly.entity_id
_entity_poly.type
_entity_poly.pdbx_seq_one_letter_code
_entity_poly.pdbx_strand_id
1 'polypeptide(L)'
;YQQVTDICATSVDYDPRAKMTKMFFASVQNKMHYAVHEHTAAELIYERVDNEKPFVGMTNFKGNYVTRDDVKIAKNYLTELELQRLNLLTSQFLDFAEFQALEQTPMRMADWIAALDDQILRLRKNILEGNGSISHKEAIEKAEREFEIYREREMRMLESDFDKAIKQLKDK
;
A
#
# COMPACT_ATOMS: atom_id res chain seq x y z
N TYR A 1 -4.51 -4.62 6.89
CA TYR A 1 -5.30 -3.38 7.01
C TYR A 1 -6.78 -3.62 7.31
N GLN A 2 -7.43 -4.63 6.74
CA GLN A 2 -8.84 -4.92 7.01
C GLN A 2 -9.09 -5.07 8.52
N GLN A 3 -8.29 -5.85 9.21
CA GLN A 3 -8.40 -6.04 10.66
C GLN A 3 -8.26 -4.74 11.46
N VAL A 4 -7.30 -3.87 11.07
CA VAL A 4 -7.15 -2.55 11.71
C VAL A 4 -8.40 -1.69 11.49
N THR A 5 -8.94 -1.72 10.28
CA THR A 5 -10.18 -1.02 9.94
C THR A 5 -11.37 -1.53 10.76
N ASP A 6 -11.49 -2.85 10.88
CA ASP A 6 -12.56 -3.51 11.63
C ASP A 6 -12.51 -3.15 13.12
N ILE A 7 -11.32 -3.10 13.72
CA ILE A 7 -11.13 -2.69 15.11
C ILE A 7 -11.47 -1.22 15.30
N CYS A 8 -10.94 -0.34 14.45
CA CYS A 8 -11.24 1.09 14.53
C CYS A 8 -12.75 1.37 14.32
N ALA A 9 -13.46 0.51 13.60
CA ALA A 9 -14.91 0.60 13.42
C ALA A 9 -15.71 0.27 14.70
N THR A 10 -15.06 -0.26 15.74
CA THR A 10 -15.66 -0.42 17.08
C THR A 10 -15.63 0.85 17.92
N SER A 11 -15.05 1.94 17.42
CA SER A 11 -14.99 3.23 18.12
C SER A 11 -16.39 3.72 18.51
N VAL A 12 -16.51 4.30 19.68
CA VAL A 12 -17.80 4.80 20.19
C VAL A 12 -18.37 5.99 19.39
N ASP A 13 -17.53 6.64 18.60
CA ASP A 13 -17.86 7.76 17.70
C ASP A 13 -17.79 7.38 16.21
N TYR A 14 -17.82 6.09 15.91
CA TYR A 14 -17.75 5.61 14.52
C TYR A 14 -19.07 5.86 13.76
N ASP A 15 -18.96 6.55 12.63
CA ASP A 15 -20.04 6.68 11.63
C ASP A 15 -19.50 6.30 10.24
N PRO A 16 -19.95 5.18 9.64
CA PRO A 16 -19.43 4.72 8.35
C PRO A 16 -19.72 5.67 7.18
N ARG A 17 -20.68 6.60 7.35
CA ARG A 17 -21.05 7.59 6.33
C ARG A 17 -20.29 8.90 6.46
N ALA A 18 -19.67 9.15 7.61
CA ALA A 18 -18.97 10.39 7.86
C ALA A 18 -17.70 10.50 7.00
N LYS A 19 -17.49 11.67 6.39
CA LYS A 19 -16.24 11.99 5.68
C LYS A 19 -15.02 11.85 6.60
N MET A 20 -15.18 12.19 7.87
CA MET A 20 -14.13 12.07 8.89
C MET A 20 -13.65 10.63 9.07
N THR A 21 -14.53 9.65 9.01
CA THR A 21 -14.19 8.23 9.12
C THR A 21 -13.27 7.78 7.98
N LYS A 22 -13.56 8.19 6.75
CA LYS A 22 -12.69 7.88 5.59
C LYS A 22 -11.30 8.53 5.74
N MET A 23 -11.26 9.78 6.20
CA MET A 23 -10.01 10.49 6.47
C MET A 23 -9.21 9.84 7.59
N PHE A 24 -9.88 9.36 8.63
CA PHE A 24 -9.27 8.62 9.73
C PHE A 24 -8.56 7.34 9.23
N PHE A 25 -9.23 6.49 8.46
CA PHE A 25 -8.61 5.28 7.93
C PHE A 25 -7.43 5.56 7.00
N ALA A 26 -7.55 6.58 6.15
CA ALA A 26 -6.44 7.02 5.31
C ALA A 26 -5.25 7.53 6.15
N SER A 27 -5.52 8.25 7.23
CA SER A 27 -4.49 8.73 8.17
C SER A 27 -3.77 7.58 8.87
N VAL A 28 -4.50 6.61 9.41
CA VAL A 28 -3.93 5.41 10.06
C VAL A 28 -3.03 4.65 9.08
N GLN A 29 -3.52 4.41 7.87
CA GLN A 29 -2.76 3.73 6.83
C GLN A 29 -1.48 4.50 6.47
N ASN A 30 -1.58 5.78 6.23
CA ASN A 30 -0.43 6.62 5.86
C ASN A 30 0.60 6.71 6.99
N LYS A 31 0.17 6.82 8.25
CA LYS A 31 1.09 6.82 9.40
C LYS A 31 1.86 5.50 9.52
N MET A 32 1.20 4.36 9.32
CA MET A 32 1.86 3.05 9.32
C MET A 32 2.88 2.92 8.19
N HIS A 33 2.54 3.35 6.98
CA HIS A 33 3.48 3.38 5.85
C HIS A 33 4.67 4.29 6.15
N TYR A 34 4.40 5.51 6.58
CA TYR A 34 5.44 6.49 6.87
C TYR A 34 6.42 6.02 7.95
N ALA A 35 5.93 5.38 9.01
CA ALA A 35 6.79 4.80 10.04
C ALA A 35 7.75 3.71 9.50
N VAL A 36 7.39 3.04 8.41
CA VAL A 36 8.19 1.94 7.84
C VAL A 36 9.22 2.43 6.83
N HIS A 37 8.84 3.35 5.93
CA HIS A 37 9.67 3.76 4.78
C HIS A 37 9.65 5.27 4.49
N GLU A 38 9.12 6.08 5.40
CA GLU A 38 9.12 7.55 5.35
C GLU A 38 8.34 8.17 4.16
N HIS A 39 7.38 7.40 3.59
CA HIS A 39 6.49 7.84 2.52
C HIS A 39 5.05 7.46 2.86
N THR A 40 4.11 8.25 2.39
CA THR A 40 2.70 7.82 2.34
C THR A 40 2.50 6.74 1.29
N ALA A 41 1.36 6.07 1.30
CA ALA A 41 1.03 5.06 0.28
C ALA A 41 1.06 5.65 -1.14
N ALA A 42 0.59 6.88 -1.32
CA ALA A 42 0.61 7.58 -2.60
C ALA A 42 2.03 7.93 -3.06
N GLU A 43 2.84 8.47 -2.16
CA GLU A 43 4.24 8.79 -2.44
C GLU A 43 5.04 7.54 -2.82
N LEU A 44 4.82 6.41 -2.14
CA LEU A 44 5.49 5.14 -2.44
C LEU A 44 5.18 4.65 -3.85
N ILE A 45 3.90 4.64 -4.25
CA ILE A 45 3.50 4.28 -5.61
C ILE A 45 4.16 5.23 -6.60
N TYR A 46 4.02 6.55 -6.37
CA TYR A 46 4.53 7.56 -7.28
C TYR A 46 6.04 7.47 -7.52
N GLU A 47 6.81 7.18 -6.48
CA GLU A 47 8.26 7.07 -6.55
C GLU A 47 8.73 5.78 -7.23
N ARG A 48 8.06 4.64 -6.91
CA ARG A 48 8.57 3.32 -7.28
C ARG A 48 8.01 2.76 -8.58
N VAL A 49 6.86 3.27 -9.04
CA VAL A 49 6.28 2.84 -10.32
C VAL A 49 7.18 3.31 -11.47
N ASP A 50 7.59 2.35 -12.32
CA ASP A 50 8.55 2.60 -13.39
C ASP A 50 8.38 1.53 -14.48
N ASN A 51 7.96 1.94 -15.68
CA ASN A 51 7.73 1.02 -16.80
C ASN A 51 9.01 0.34 -17.29
N GLU A 52 10.19 0.87 -17.00
CA GLU A 52 11.48 0.28 -17.41
C GLU A 52 11.90 -0.87 -16.48
N LYS A 53 11.36 -0.92 -15.27
CA LYS A 53 11.67 -1.97 -14.30
C LYS A 53 10.83 -3.23 -14.52
N PRO A 54 11.35 -4.41 -14.13
CA PRO A 54 10.55 -5.63 -14.09
C PRO A 54 9.28 -5.42 -13.26
N PHE A 55 8.15 -5.93 -13.75
CA PHE A 55 6.86 -5.82 -13.07
C PHE A 55 6.44 -4.39 -12.71
N VAL A 56 6.82 -3.40 -13.52
CA VAL A 56 6.53 -1.97 -13.30
C VAL A 56 7.09 -1.45 -11.96
N GLY A 57 8.21 -2.02 -11.51
CA GLY A 57 8.84 -1.67 -10.22
C GLY A 57 8.22 -2.33 -8.99
N MET A 58 7.19 -3.17 -9.15
CA MET A 58 6.64 -3.95 -8.03
C MET A 58 7.57 -5.09 -7.62
N THR A 59 7.64 -5.33 -6.32
CA THR A 59 8.48 -6.37 -5.71
C THR A 59 7.66 -7.49 -5.08
N ASN A 60 6.38 -7.25 -4.84
CA ASN A 60 5.50 -8.17 -4.14
C ASN A 60 4.06 -8.03 -4.64
N PHE A 61 3.61 -8.95 -5.50
CA PHE A 61 2.22 -9.01 -5.97
C PHE A 61 1.80 -10.48 -6.18
N LYS A 62 0.49 -10.71 -6.26
CA LYS A 62 -0.07 -12.04 -6.48
C LYS A 62 -0.36 -12.24 -7.95
N GLY A 63 0.21 -13.27 -8.56
CA GLY A 63 -0.07 -13.63 -9.94
C GLY A 63 1.18 -13.82 -10.80
N ASN A 64 0.97 -14.22 -12.04
CA ASN A 64 2.05 -14.48 -13.00
C ASN A 64 2.27 -13.30 -13.96
N TYR A 65 1.36 -12.34 -13.98
CA TYR A 65 1.41 -11.15 -14.82
C TYR A 65 0.84 -9.95 -14.06
N VAL A 66 1.35 -8.77 -14.39
CA VAL A 66 0.92 -7.50 -13.79
C VAL A 66 -0.42 -7.09 -14.35
N THR A 67 -1.33 -6.69 -13.48
CA THR A 67 -2.63 -6.11 -13.84
C THR A 67 -2.68 -4.61 -13.54
N ARG A 68 -3.65 -3.93 -14.16
CA ARG A 68 -3.91 -2.50 -13.90
C ARG A 68 -4.28 -2.21 -12.45
N ASP A 69 -4.86 -3.18 -11.75
CA ASP A 69 -5.23 -3.01 -10.34
C ASP A 69 -4.04 -3.25 -9.41
N ASP A 70 -3.10 -4.12 -9.77
CA ASP A 70 -1.90 -4.38 -8.98
C ASP A 70 -1.04 -3.12 -8.82
N VAL A 71 -0.88 -2.32 -9.88
CA VAL A 71 -0.02 -1.13 -9.87
C VAL A 71 -0.56 0.00 -8.97
N LYS A 72 -1.81 -0.08 -8.53
CA LYS A 72 -2.46 0.89 -7.63
C LYS A 72 -2.27 0.56 -6.15
N ILE A 73 -1.68 -0.59 -5.85
CA ILE A 73 -1.57 -1.11 -4.49
C ILE A 73 -0.17 -0.82 -3.94
N ALA A 74 -0.04 0.13 -3.03
CA ALA A 74 1.24 0.52 -2.43
C ALA A 74 2.03 -0.67 -1.87
N LYS A 75 1.35 -1.64 -1.23
CA LYS A 75 1.97 -2.84 -0.68
C LYS A 75 2.78 -3.63 -1.70
N ASN A 76 2.40 -3.60 -2.98
CA ASN A 76 3.08 -4.33 -4.04
C ASN A 76 4.49 -3.78 -4.36
N TYR A 77 4.77 -2.55 -3.93
CA TYR A 77 6.08 -1.88 -4.11
C TYR A 77 6.98 -1.97 -2.88
N LEU A 78 6.53 -2.62 -1.80
CA LEU A 78 7.34 -2.79 -0.58
C LEU A 78 8.39 -3.88 -0.77
N THR A 79 9.61 -3.59 -0.35
CA THR A 79 10.62 -4.63 -0.19
C THR A 79 10.19 -5.65 0.89
N GLU A 80 10.81 -6.82 0.89
CA GLU A 80 10.49 -7.86 1.89
C GLU A 80 10.69 -7.35 3.32
N LEU A 81 11.75 -6.60 3.57
CA LEU A 81 12.03 -6.01 4.89
C LEU A 81 10.99 -4.96 5.30
N GLU A 82 10.59 -4.09 4.37
CA GLU A 82 9.52 -3.11 4.62
C GLU A 82 8.19 -3.80 4.90
N LEU A 83 7.88 -4.86 4.16
CA LEU A 83 6.67 -5.65 4.38
C LEU A 83 6.68 -6.33 5.75
N GLN A 84 7.81 -6.91 6.16
CA GLN A 84 7.96 -7.50 7.50
C GLN A 84 7.78 -6.46 8.60
N ARG A 85 8.39 -5.27 8.46
CA ARG A 85 8.22 -4.16 9.42
C ARG A 85 6.78 -3.68 9.50
N LEU A 86 6.10 -3.54 8.36
CA LEU A 86 4.70 -3.15 8.32
C LEU A 86 3.79 -4.19 8.99
N ASN A 87 4.04 -5.47 8.75
CA ASN A 87 3.30 -6.55 9.39
C ASN A 87 3.50 -6.55 10.91
N LEU A 88 4.74 -6.37 11.39
CA LEU A 88 5.02 -6.30 12.84
C LEU A 88 4.34 -5.10 13.50
N LEU A 89 4.40 -3.91 12.88
CA LEU A 89 3.73 -2.72 13.38
C LEU A 89 2.21 -2.93 13.44
N THR A 90 1.64 -3.52 12.39
CA THR A 90 0.22 -3.87 12.33
C THR A 90 -0.16 -4.85 13.43
N SER A 91 0.60 -5.93 13.63
CA SER A 91 0.33 -6.93 14.67
C SER A 91 0.35 -6.32 16.06
N GLN A 92 1.35 -5.50 16.38
CA GLN A 92 1.41 -4.81 17.67
C GLN A 92 0.21 -3.89 17.92
N PHE A 93 -0.28 -3.21 16.86
CA PHE A 93 -1.47 -2.38 16.98
C PHE A 93 -2.73 -3.21 17.21
N LEU A 94 -2.83 -4.39 16.58
CA LEU A 94 -3.93 -5.33 16.78
C LEU A 94 -3.91 -5.90 18.20
N ASP A 95 -2.74 -6.30 18.70
CA ASP A 95 -2.59 -6.81 20.08
C ASP A 95 -3.00 -5.74 21.11
N PHE A 96 -2.61 -4.50 20.89
CA PHE A 96 -3.06 -3.37 21.74
C PHE A 96 -4.58 -3.21 21.70
N ALA A 97 -5.18 -3.30 20.52
CA ALA A 97 -6.62 -3.15 20.35
C ALA A 97 -7.40 -4.30 21.01
N GLU A 98 -6.90 -5.54 20.88
CA GLU A 98 -7.47 -6.69 21.59
C GLU A 98 -7.41 -6.51 23.10
N PHE A 99 -6.29 -6.02 23.62
CA PHE A 99 -6.14 -5.72 25.06
C PHE A 99 -7.18 -4.69 25.51
N GLN A 100 -7.38 -3.57 24.77
CA GLN A 100 -8.40 -2.57 25.11
C GLN A 100 -9.82 -3.18 25.10
N ALA A 101 -10.10 -4.09 24.18
CA ALA A 101 -11.38 -4.78 24.09
C ALA A 101 -11.61 -5.70 25.31
N LEU A 102 -10.60 -6.44 25.76
CA LEU A 102 -10.66 -7.28 26.95
C LEU A 102 -10.90 -6.47 28.22
N GLU A 103 -10.26 -5.30 28.33
CA GLU A 103 -10.44 -4.35 29.43
C GLU A 103 -11.77 -3.57 29.34
N GLN A 104 -12.55 -3.76 28.29
CA GLN A 104 -13.79 -3.03 28.01
C GLN A 104 -13.60 -1.51 28.01
N THR A 105 -12.41 -1.03 27.60
CA THR A 105 -12.08 0.38 27.56
C THR A 105 -12.72 1.02 26.32
N PRO A 106 -13.63 2.01 26.48
CA PRO A 106 -14.21 2.69 25.32
C PRO A 106 -13.14 3.51 24.60
N MET A 107 -12.98 3.30 23.29
CA MET A 107 -12.03 4.01 22.45
C MET A 107 -12.77 4.87 21.43
N ARG A 108 -12.29 6.09 21.24
CA ARG A 108 -12.70 7.00 20.15
C ARG A 108 -11.71 6.90 18.98
N MET A 109 -12.12 7.31 17.79
CA MET A 109 -11.20 7.37 16.64
C MET A 109 -9.93 8.17 16.92
N ALA A 110 -10.03 9.29 17.67
CA ALA A 110 -8.87 10.07 18.07
C ALA A 110 -7.91 9.31 19.01
N ASP A 111 -8.44 8.47 19.89
CA ASP A 111 -7.63 7.66 20.82
C ASP A 111 -6.82 6.60 20.08
N TRP A 112 -7.37 6.02 19.03
CA TRP A 112 -6.65 5.07 18.15
C TRP A 112 -5.49 5.74 17.42
N ILE A 113 -5.66 6.98 16.93
CA ILE A 113 -4.55 7.73 16.29
C ILE A 113 -3.46 8.02 17.32
N ALA A 114 -3.83 8.49 18.52
CA ALA A 114 -2.87 8.78 19.58
C ALA A 114 -2.09 7.52 20.00
N ALA A 115 -2.78 6.39 20.16
CA ALA A 115 -2.15 5.12 20.50
C ALA A 115 -1.18 4.64 19.40
N LEU A 116 -1.53 4.82 18.12
CA LEU A 116 -0.65 4.51 17.00
C LEU A 116 0.58 5.41 16.98
N ASP A 117 0.41 6.71 17.20
CA ASP A 117 1.53 7.67 17.26
C ASP A 117 2.48 7.33 18.42
N ASP A 118 1.96 7.01 19.60
CA ASP A 118 2.77 6.56 20.75
C ASP A 118 3.55 5.27 20.42
N GLN A 119 2.93 4.33 19.75
CA GLN A 119 3.59 3.09 19.34
C GLN A 119 4.72 3.36 18.34
N ILE A 120 4.48 4.21 17.34
CA ILE A 120 5.48 4.61 16.35
C ILE A 120 6.69 5.27 17.04
N LEU A 121 6.44 6.18 18.00
CA LEU A 121 7.50 6.84 18.78
C LEU A 121 8.30 5.85 19.64
N ARG A 122 7.64 4.87 20.29
CA ARG A 122 8.33 3.80 21.05
C ARG A 122 9.26 2.97 20.16
N LEU A 123 8.91 2.79 18.89
CA LEU A 123 9.74 2.13 17.90
C LEU A 123 10.86 3.04 17.35
N ARG A 124 10.98 4.28 17.87
CA ARG A 124 11.95 5.30 17.43
C ARG A 124 11.80 5.63 15.94
N LYS A 125 10.55 5.71 15.48
CA LYS A 125 10.19 6.07 14.12
C LYS A 125 9.55 7.45 14.07
N ASN A 126 9.59 8.08 12.91
CA ASN A 126 9.00 9.38 12.67
C ASN A 126 7.48 9.25 12.46
N ILE A 127 6.74 10.23 12.98
CA ILE A 127 5.31 10.34 12.76
C ILE A 127 5.08 11.18 11.50
N LEU A 128 4.13 10.76 10.67
CA LEU A 128 3.68 11.57 9.54
C LEU A 128 2.92 12.80 10.05
N GLU A 129 3.42 13.97 9.69
CA GLU A 129 2.73 15.23 9.85
C GLU A 129 2.04 15.62 8.53
N GLY A 130 0.71 15.78 8.57
CA GLY A 130 -0.07 16.10 7.37
C GLY A 130 -0.45 14.89 6.51
N ASN A 131 -0.61 15.12 5.21
CA ASN A 131 -1.16 14.13 4.25
C ASN A 131 -0.13 13.62 3.22
N GLY A 132 1.13 14.01 3.35
CA GLY A 132 2.14 13.78 2.32
C GLY A 132 2.11 14.83 1.20
N SER A 133 3.06 14.73 0.28
CA SER A 133 3.30 15.68 -0.82
C SER A 133 2.59 15.29 -2.12
N ILE A 134 2.24 14.01 -2.28
CA ILE A 134 1.62 13.43 -3.48
C ILE A 134 0.18 13.03 -3.15
N SER A 135 -0.77 13.48 -3.94
CA SER A 135 -2.16 13.06 -3.80
C SER A 135 -2.37 11.63 -4.31
N HIS A 136 -3.37 10.94 -3.77
CA HIS A 136 -3.74 9.60 -4.25
C HIS A 136 -4.05 9.60 -5.75
N LYS A 137 -4.71 10.65 -6.25
CA LYS A 137 -5.05 10.79 -7.67
C LYS A 137 -3.81 10.85 -8.56
N GLU A 138 -2.84 11.69 -8.21
CA GLU A 138 -1.57 11.82 -8.96
C GLU A 138 -0.79 10.50 -9.00
N ALA A 139 -0.74 9.80 -7.87
CA ALA A 139 -0.08 8.50 -7.79
C ALA A 139 -0.72 7.46 -8.70
N ILE A 140 -2.07 7.37 -8.69
CA ILE A 140 -2.81 6.42 -9.52
C ILE A 140 -2.69 6.77 -11.01
N GLU A 141 -2.81 8.04 -11.39
CA GLU A 141 -2.64 8.49 -12.78
C GLU A 141 -1.24 8.15 -13.32
N LYS A 142 -0.20 8.33 -12.50
CA LYS A 142 1.16 7.92 -12.88
C LYS A 142 1.24 6.40 -13.03
N ALA A 143 0.74 5.64 -12.05
CA ALA A 143 0.80 4.18 -12.05
C ALA A 143 0.10 3.57 -13.27
N GLU A 144 -1.08 4.07 -13.63
CA GLU A 144 -1.80 3.63 -14.82
C GLU A 144 -1.06 3.94 -16.13
N ARG A 145 -0.47 5.14 -16.24
CA ARG A 145 0.33 5.52 -17.39
C ARG A 145 1.57 4.63 -17.55
N GLU A 146 2.32 4.41 -16.49
CA GLU A 146 3.49 3.54 -16.50
C GLU A 146 3.12 2.08 -16.85
N PHE A 147 1.99 1.60 -16.34
CA PHE A 147 1.46 0.29 -16.67
C PHE A 147 1.12 0.13 -18.15
N GLU A 148 0.47 1.12 -18.78
CA GLU A 148 0.12 1.05 -20.20
C GLU A 148 1.38 0.98 -21.07
N ILE A 149 2.41 1.77 -20.79
CA ILE A 149 3.70 1.72 -21.50
C ILE A 149 4.36 0.35 -21.32
N TYR A 150 4.38 -0.17 -20.09
CA TYR A 150 4.92 -1.49 -19.78
C TYR A 150 4.18 -2.59 -20.57
N ARG A 151 2.85 -2.58 -20.54
CA ARG A 151 2.01 -3.55 -21.24
C ARG A 151 2.25 -3.54 -22.73
N GLU A 152 2.32 -2.38 -23.37
CA GLU A 152 2.61 -2.27 -24.80
C GLU A 152 3.99 -2.85 -25.15
N ARG A 153 4.99 -2.61 -24.32
CA ARG A 153 6.33 -3.17 -24.50
C ARG A 153 6.32 -4.70 -24.38
N GLU A 154 5.68 -5.26 -23.36
CA GLU A 154 5.58 -6.71 -23.16
C GLU A 154 4.84 -7.39 -24.35
N MET A 155 3.75 -6.80 -24.83
CA MET A 155 3.04 -7.31 -26.01
C MET A 155 3.91 -7.33 -27.26
N ARG A 156 4.66 -6.24 -27.53
CA ARG A 156 5.60 -6.20 -28.68
C ARG A 156 6.70 -7.25 -28.58
N MET A 157 7.20 -7.53 -27.37
CA MET A 157 8.18 -8.60 -27.16
C MET A 157 7.59 -9.97 -27.47
N LEU A 158 6.38 -10.27 -27.01
CA LEU A 158 5.68 -11.52 -27.27
C LEU A 158 5.41 -11.71 -28.77
N GLU A 159 4.96 -10.69 -29.49
CA GLU A 159 4.76 -10.73 -30.95
C GLU A 159 6.08 -10.99 -31.66
N SER A 160 7.17 -10.32 -31.29
CA SER A 160 8.50 -10.52 -31.87
C SER A 160 9.03 -11.93 -31.64
N ASP A 161 8.81 -12.54 -30.49
CA ASP A 161 9.25 -13.88 -30.16
C ASP A 161 8.41 -14.95 -30.90
N PHE A 162 7.12 -14.70 -31.05
CA PHE A 162 6.23 -15.54 -31.88
C PHE A 162 6.64 -15.54 -33.33
N ASP A 163 6.93 -14.37 -33.91
CA ASP A 163 7.40 -14.25 -35.30
C ASP A 163 8.74 -14.95 -35.52
N LYS A 164 9.66 -14.88 -34.57
CA LYS A 164 10.94 -15.62 -34.62
C LYS A 164 10.72 -17.14 -34.60
N ALA A 165 9.82 -17.61 -33.71
CA ALA A 165 9.48 -19.00 -33.59
C ALA A 165 8.85 -19.56 -34.91
N ILE A 166 7.95 -18.80 -35.55
CA ILE A 166 7.36 -19.17 -36.84
C ILE A 166 8.43 -19.23 -37.94
N LYS A 167 9.36 -18.28 -38.01
CA LYS A 167 10.46 -18.33 -38.99
C LYS A 167 11.31 -19.57 -38.82
N GLN A 168 11.70 -19.92 -37.59
CA GLN A 168 12.49 -21.14 -37.32
C GLN A 168 11.75 -22.42 -37.69
N LEU A 169 10.42 -22.46 -37.66
CA LEU A 169 9.62 -23.60 -38.10
C LEU A 169 9.49 -23.71 -39.62
N LYS A 170 9.57 -22.59 -40.35
CA LYS A 170 9.50 -22.55 -41.81
C LYS A 170 10.84 -22.86 -42.49
N ASP A 171 11.94 -22.69 -41.78
CA ASP A 171 13.30 -22.94 -42.25
C ASP A 171 13.77 -24.38 -42.00
N LYS A 172 12.90 -25.27 -41.49
CA LYS A 172 13.06 -26.74 -41.37
C LYS A 172 12.24 -27.48 -42.38
#